data_96add243a6754f312559451d723bfd6d
#
_entry.id   96add243a6754f312559451d723bfd6d
#
_cell.length_a   1.000
_cell.length_b   1.000
_cell.length_c   1.000
_cell.angle_alpha   90.00
_cell.angle_beta   90.00
_cell.angle_gamma   90.00
#
_symmetry.space_group_name_H-M   'P 1'
#
loop_
_entity.id
_entity.type
_entity.pdbx_description
1 polymer ?
#
loop_
_entity_poly.entity_id
_entity_poly.type
_entity_poly.pdbx_seq_one_letter_code
_entity_poly.pdbx_strand_id
1 'polypeptide(L)'
;MLDVLEEKAKGFLKQLFGDTNEKRVQHLQPYVDKANSFDAAMQKLTDEELQGKTAEFKAKIANALKDVEDAKLIPDETPKMPGQMRTKKDIVLAHVLEEILPEAFAVCREAGKRVLGMRHFDVQFMGGAALHFNKIAEMRTGEGKTLVATLPTYLNALAGRGVHVVTVNDYLARRDSEWMGRLYNFLGLTTGLVYSHQPDHEKYQAYRADITYGTNHEFGFDYLRDNMRKSLDELVQRPYYFAIVDEVDNILIDEARTPLIISGFPRDSHTDLYVRMSQLAPLLERGKDKDDEECDYWVDEKQRNVLLTEQGIINAEKMLDVADLFDMHHNYSHHLVQALRAKELYRIDTEYVIHPDEEGKPEICIVDEFTGRMMQGRRWSDGLHQAIEAKERVPIQEETMTYASITYQNLFRLYPKLAGMTGTAMTEASEFSKIYNLDVVAIPTNRGNQRIDYPDIIYKNERMKYIAVVEEIVDMHQLGRPVLVGTVSIEKSELIDELLSKPQKMGEYLIWKIKNIDTHMKARNLSGETIEGLRKVFERPGQIDIDKLQE
;
A
#
# COMPACT_ATOMS: atom_id res chain seq x y z
N MET A 1 9.33 28.30 -25.19
CA MET A 1 8.25 29.20 -25.73
C MET A 1 6.88 28.59 -25.47
N LEU A 2 6.66 27.30 -25.69
CA LEU A 2 5.43 26.57 -25.34
C LEU A 2 5.16 26.59 -23.84
N ASP A 3 6.18 26.33 -23.00
CA ASP A 3 6.06 26.34 -21.54
C ASP A 3 5.65 27.70 -20.96
N VAL A 4 6.19 28.79 -21.55
CA VAL A 4 5.85 30.19 -21.16
C VAL A 4 4.42 30.55 -21.57
N LEU A 5 3.94 30.00 -22.68
CA LEU A 5 2.54 30.18 -23.13
C LEU A 5 1.57 29.37 -22.26
N GLU A 6 1.99 28.18 -21.84
CA GLU A 6 1.20 27.33 -20.93
C GLU A 6 1.11 27.93 -19.52
N GLU A 7 2.21 28.49 -18.99
CA GLU A 7 2.18 29.23 -17.72
C GLU A 7 1.31 30.50 -17.80
N LYS A 8 1.40 31.26 -18.89
CA LYS A 8 0.53 32.44 -19.10
C LYS A 8 -0.93 32.05 -19.27
N ALA A 9 -1.23 30.95 -19.95
CA ALA A 9 -2.60 30.44 -20.09
C ALA A 9 -3.15 29.96 -18.75
N LYS A 10 -2.34 29.22 -17.95
CA LYS A 10 -2.69 28.82 -16.57
C LYS A 10 -2.91 30.04 -15.67
N GLY A 11 -2.04 31.08 -15.77
CA GLY A 11 -2.20 32.34 -15.04
C GLY A 11 -3.47 33.11 -15.42
N PHE A 12 -3.80 33.16 -16.71
CA PHE A 12 -5.02 33.82 -17.21
C PHE A 12 -6.29 33.04 -16.81
N LEU A 13 -6.30 31.72 -16.90
CA LEU A 13 -7.38 30.88 -16.41
C LEU A 13 -7.56 30.99 -14.89
N LYS A 14 -6.45 31.06 -14.13
CA LYS A 14 -6.46 31.29 -12.68
C LYS A 14 -7.07 32.65 -12.32
N GLN A 15 -6.80 33.68 -13.13
CA GLN A 15 -7.34 35.03 -12.94
C GLN A 15 -8.85 35.15 -13.30
N LEU A 16 -9.32 34.37 -14.30
CA LEU A 16 -10.72 34.34 -14.73
C LEU A 16 -11.64 33.48 -13.86
N PHE A 17 -11.16 32.33 -13.40
CA PHE A 17 -11.97 31.33 -12.68
C PHE A 17 -11.67 31.25 -11.17
N GLY A 18 -10.65 31.95 -10.70
CA GLY A 18 -10.13 31.87 -9.32
C GLY A 18 -9.43 30.55 -9.06
N ASP A 19 -8.65 30.49 -7.98
CA ASP A 19 -8.02 29.22 -7.55
C ASP A 19 -9.12 28.31 -7.00
N THR A 20 -9.36 27.20 -7.67
CA THR A 20 -10.37 26.20 -7.25
C THR A 20 -10.07 25.67 -5.85
N ASN A 21 -8.78 25.59 -5.46
CA ASN A 21 -8.37 25.17 -4.12
C ASN A 21 -8.67 26.25 -3.07
N GLU A 22 -8.42 27.52 -3.34
CA GLU A 22 -8.77 28.62 -2.42
C GLU A 22 -10.27 28.64 -2.11
N LYS A 23 -11.12 28.45 -3.12
CA LYS A 23 -12.58 28.36 -2.92
C LYS A 23 -12.96 27.14 -2.07
N ARG A 24 -12.30 26.00 -2.28
CA ARG A 24 -12.51 24.79 -1.47
C ARG A 24 -12.13 25.03 -0.01
N VAL A 25 -11.00 25.65 0.23
CA VAL A 25 -10.53 26.01 1.58
C VAL A 25 -11.45 27.06 2.24
N GLN A 26 -11.85 28.10 1.49
CA GLN A 26 -12.79 29.11 1.97
C GLN A 26 -14.14 28.52 2.37
N HIS A 27 -14.61 27.48 1.68
CA HIS A 27 -15.85 26.78 2.03
C HIS A 27 -15.76 26.06 3.39
N LEU A 28 -14.57 25.68 3.83
CA LEU A 28 -14.34 25.03 5.13
C LEU A 28 -14.21 26.04 6.28
N GLN A 29 -13.86 27.31 6.00
CA GLN A 29 -13.64 28.33 7.01
C GLN A 29 -14.83 28.56 7.96
N PRO A 30 -16.10 28.61 7.52
CA PRO A 30 -17.22 28.80 8.44
C PRO A 30 -17.36 27.71 9.51
N TYR A 31 -16.97 26.46 9.21
CA TYR A 31 -16.97 25.38 10.19
C TYR A 31 -15.89 25.59 11.25
N VAL A 32 -14.72 26.08 10.85
CA VAL A 32 -13.62 26.43 11.76
C VAL A 32 -14.02 27.58 12.68
N ASP A 33 -14.58 28.65 12.13
CA ASP A 33 -15.02 29.83 12.88
C ASP A 33 -16.09 29.46 13.90
N LYS A 34 -17.06 28.65 13.49
CA LYS A 34 -18.11 28.14 14.38
C LYS A 34 -17.55 27.22 15.46
N ALA A 35 -16.59 26.34 15.14
CA ALA A 35 -15.93 25.49 16.13
C ALA A 35 -15.13 26.31 17.16
N ASN A 36 -14.42 27.34 16.70
CA ASN A 36 -13.69 28.25 17.57
C ASN A 36 -14.61 28.99 18.55
N SER A 37 -15.87 29.27 18.16
CA SER A 37 -16.85 29.90 19.06
C SER A 37 -17.22 29.02 20.27
N PHE A 38 -17.04 27.70 20.18
CA PHE A 38 -17.27 26.76 21.27
C PHE A 38 -16.08 26.59 22.22
N ASP A 39 -14.85 26.97 21.84
CA ASP A 39 -13.62 26.70 22.58
C ASP A 39 -13.71 27.15 24.03
N ALA A 40 -14.13 28.41 24.27
CA ALA A 40 -14.23 28.95 25.62
C ALA A 40 -15.24 28.22 26.51
N ALA A 41 -16.30 27.67 25.92
CA ALA A 41 -17.29 26.86 26.61
C ALA A 41 -16.72 25.49 26.96
N MET A 42 -16.06 24.81 26.01
CA MET A 42 -15.46 23.49 26.22
C MET A 42 -14.36 23.50 27.28
N GLN A 43 -13.55 24.55 27.33
CA GLN A 43 -12.49 24.69 28.34
C GLN A 43 -13.00 24.80 29.78
N LYS A 44 -14.26 25.23 29.98
CA LYS A 44 -14.88 25.37 31.31
C LYS A 44 -15.52 24.07 31.83
N LEU A 45 -15.77 23.11 30.92
CA LEU A 45 -16.38 21.83 31.28
C LEU A 45 -15.40 21.00 32.13
N THR A 46 -15.95 20.27 33.11
CA THR A 46 -15.20 19.19 33.78
C THR A 46 -14.96 18.04 32.81
N ASP A 47 -14.12 17.07 33.18
CA ASP A 47 -13.86 15.90 32.34
C ASP A 47 -15.12 15.08 32.11
N GLU A 48 -15.95 14.91 33.17
CA GLU A 48 -17.22 14.20 33.10
C GLU A 48 -18.25 14.91 32.21
N GLU A 49 -18.31 16.23 32.26
CA GLU A 49 -19.19 17.03 31.42
C GLU A 49 -18.74 16.97 29.95
N LEU A 50 -17.42 17.01 29.70
CA LEU A 50 -16.86 16.89 28.35
C LEU A 50 -17.11 15.51 27.75
N GLN A 51 -16.93 14.43 28.54
CA GLN A 51 -17.28 13.05 28.17
C GLN A 51 -18.78 12.90 27.89
N GLY A 52 -19.62 13.56 28.70
CA GLY A 52 -21.08 13.57 28.55
C GLY A 52 -21.56 14.11 27.20
N LYS A 53 -20.79 14.96 26.54
CA LYS A 53 -21.09 15.47 25.19
C LYS A 53 -21.24 14.36 24.15
N THR A 54 -20.49 13.28 24.25
CA THR A 54 -20.63 12.12 23.37
C THR A 54 -22.03 11.49 23.46
N ALA A 55 -22.56 11.33 24.67
CA ALA A 55 -23.90 10.82 24.86
C ALA A 55 -24.98 11.79 24.34
N GLU A 56 -24.77 13.10 24.53
CA GLU A 56 -25.65 14.15 23.98
C GLU A 56 -25.73 14.08 22.46
N PHE A 57 -24.58 13.98 21.77
CA PHE A 57 -24.53 13.86 20.32
C PHE A 57 -25.16 12.56 19.81
N LYS A 58 -24.88 11.41 20.45
CA LYS A 58 -25.51 10.13 20.11
C LYS A 58 -27.05 10.20 20.28
N ALA A 59 -27.54 10.89 21.32
CA ALA A 59 -28.97 11.11 21.52
C ALA A 59 -29.59 12.01 20.43
N LYS A 60 -28.91 13.09 20.01
CA LYS A 60 -29.37 13.94 18.90
C LYS A 60 -29.51 13.13 17.60
N ILE A 61 -28.49 12.31 17.27
CA ILE A 61 -28.51 11.44 16.09
C ILE A 61 -29.68 10.44 16.20
N ALA A 62 -29.83 9.76 17.33
CA ALA A 62 -30.90 8.78 17.55
C ALA A 62 -32.28 9.40 17.39
N ASN A 63 -32.51 10.59 17.97
CA ASN A 63 -33.77 11.31 17.87
C ASN A 63 -34.08 11.71 16.42
N ALA A 64 -33.11 12.19 15.66
CA ALA A 64 -33.28 12.57 14.25
C ALA A 64 -33.61 11.37 13.36
N LEU A 65 -33.10 10.19 13.69
CA LEU A 65 -33.32 8.96 12.91
C LEU A 65 -34.58 8.18 13.33
N LYS A 66 -35.20 8.51 14.47
CA LYS A 66 -36.27 7.72 15.10
C LYS A 66 -37.46 7.45 14.17
N ASP A 67 -37.93 8.48 13.46
CA ASP A 67 -39.13 8.41 12.64
C ASP A 67 -38.82 8.32 11.14
N VAL A 68 -37.54 8.06 10.78
CA VAL A 68 -37.10 7.96 9.38
C VAL A 68 -37.23 6.52 8.89
N GLU A 69 -38.07 6.29 7.88
CA GLU A 69 -38.23 4.97 7.25
C GLU A 69 -36.92 4.55 6.53
N ASP A 70 -36.49 3.32 6.78
CA ASP A 70 -35.27 2.74 6.18
C ASP A 70 -35.47 2.23 4.74
N ALA A 71 -36.75 2.13 4.31
CA ALA A 71 -37.17 1.32 3.18
C ALA A 71 -37.04 1.96 1.79
N LYS A 72 -36.70 3.25 1.65
CA LYS A 72 -36.62 3.89 0.34
C LYS A 72 -35.19 4.32 0.00
N LEU A 73 -34.61 3.60 -0.93
CA LEU A 73 -33.41 4.02 -1.64
C LEU A 73 -33.75 5.26 -2.45
N ILE A 74 -33.09 6.37 -2.19
CA ILE A 74 -33.20 7.59 -2.99
C ILE A 74 -31.97 7.62 -3.88
N PRO A 75 -32.11 7.73 -5.22
CA PRO A 75 -30.99 8.02 -6.08
C PRO A 75 -30.30 9.29 -5.56
N ASP A 76 -29.01 9.22 -5.30
CA ASP A 76 -28.24 10.42 -4.95
C ASP A 76 -28.25 11.34 -6.19
N GLU A 77 -28.66 12.60 -6.05
CA GLU A 77 -28.65 13.57 -7.14
C GLU A 77 -27.22 13.80 -7.68
N THR A 78 -26.21 13.47 -6.86
CA THR A 78 -24.80 13.42 -7.26
C THR A 78 -24.23 12.05 -6.92
N PRO A 79 -24.47 10.99 -7.74
CA PRO A 79 -23.99 9.66 -7.46
C PRO A 79 -22.46 9.66 -7.43
N LYS A 80 -21.89 9.34 -6.28
CA LYS A 80 -20.43 9.24 -6.12
C LYS A 80 -19.86 8.07 -6.90
N MET A 81 -20.69 7.03 -7.07
CA MET A 81 -20.39 5.86 -7.88
C MET A 81 -21.66 5.36 -8.55
N PRO A 82 -21.61 4.85 -9.79
CA PRO A 82 -22.74 4.22 -10.44
C PRO A 82 -23.28 3.09 -9.57
N GLY A 83 -24.54 3.17 -9.16
CA GLY A 83 -25.24 2.13 -8.39
C GLY A 83 -25.19 2.27 -6.86
N GLN A 84 -24.49 3.25 -6.28
CA GLN A 84 -24.61 3.53 -4.84
C GLN A 84 -25.91 4.31 -4.57
N MET A 85 -26.85 3.62 -3.95
CA MET A 85 -28.09 4.21 -3.44
C MET A 85 -27.93 4.51 -1.96
N ARG A 86 -28.31 5.72 -1.52
CA ARG A 86 -28.40 6.11 -0.11
C ARG A 86 -29.81 5.96 0.39
N THR A 87 -29.96 5.51 1.64
CA THR A 87 -31.25 5.51 2.31
C THR A 87 -31.60 6.92 2.79
N LYS A 88 -32.90 7.18 3.08
CA LYS A 88 -33.30 8.41 3.74
C LYS A 88 -32.55 8.62 5.06
N LYS A 89 -32.31 7.53 5.81
CA LYS A 89 -31.52 7.58 7.04
C LYS A 89 -30.13 8.09 6.83
N ASP A 90 -29.45 7.69 5.73
CA ASP A 90 -28.11 8.17 5.42
C ASP A 90 -28.06 9.67 5.15
N ILE A 91 -29.08 10.20 4.46
CA ILE A 91 -29.19 11.65 4.19
C ILE A 91 -29.43 12.41 5.49
N VAL A 92 -30.38 11.97 6.32
CA VAL A 92 -30.66 12.62 7.61
C VAL A 92 -29.44 12.52 8.54
N LEU A 93 -28.77 11.37 8.59
CA LEU A 93 -27.53 11.20 9.35
C LEU A 93 -26.45 12.18 8.90
N ALA A 94 -26.26 12.35 7.58
CA ALA A 94 -25.28 13.30 7.05
C ALA A 94 -25.56 14.73 7.49
N HIS A 95 -26.82 15.18 7.43
CA HIS A 95 -27.22 16.51 7.88
C HIS A 95 -27.01 16.73 9.37
N VAL A 96 -27.38 15.75 10.21
CA VAL A 96 -27.18 15.85 11.66
C VAL A 96 -25.70 15.86 12.02
N LEU A 97 -24.88 15.03 11.35
CA LEU A 97 -23.42 15.05 11.56
C LEU A 97 -22.80 16.38 11.15
N GLU A 98 -23.28 16.99 10.07
CA GLU A 98 -22.84 18.33 9.64
C GLU A 98 -23.26 19.42 10.63
N GLU A 99 -24.49 19.35 11.19
CA GLU A 99 -24.97 20.29 12.21
C GLU A 99 -24.12 20.25 13.48
N ILE A 100 -23.79 19.06 13.99
CA ILE A 100 -23.01 18.89 15.22
C ILE A 100 -21.50 18.99 15.01
N LEU A 101 -21.01 18.96 13.76
CA LEU A 101 -19.56 18.97 13.43
C LEU A 101 -18.78 20.03 14.19
N PRO A 102 -19.17 21.33 14.20
CA PRO A 102 -18.37 22.36 14.84
C PRO A 102 -18.21 22.14 16.36
N GLU A 103 -19.31 21.73 17.04
CA GLU A 103 -19.26 21.48 18.47
C GLU A 103 -18.51 20.17 18.77
N ALA A 104 -18.72 19.10 18.02
CA ALA A 104 -18.00 17.84 18.17
C ALA A 104 -16.48 18.00 17.95
N PHE A 105 -16.09 18.79 16.97
CA PHE A 105 -14.67 19.11 16.74
C PHE A 105 -14.06 19.93 17.89
N ALA A 106 -14.81 20.87 18.47
CA ALA A 106 -14.36 21.62 19.64
C ALA A 106 -14.20 20.70 20.88
N VAL A 107 -15.12 19.75 21.09
CA VAL A 107 -15.00 18.70 22.12
C VAL A 107 -13.75 17.84 21.89
N CYS A 108 -13.52 17.37 20.66
CA CYS A 108 -12.36 16.57 20.31
C CYS A 108 -11.04 17.36 20.48
N ARG A 109 -11.02 18.65 20.14
CA ARG A 109 -9.86 19.55 20.35
C ARG A 109 -9.52 19.68 21.82
N GLU A 110 -10.51 19.92 22.69
CA GLU A 110 -10.27 20.08 24.11
C GLU A 110 -9.84 18.75 24.75
N ALA A 111 -10.44 17.63 24.35
CA ALA A 111 -10.02 16.31 24.79
C ALA A 111 -8.56 16.02 24.35
N GLY A 112 -8.20 16.34 23.11
CA GLY A 112 -6.82 16.20 22.61
C GLY A 112 -5.81 17.00 23.43
N LYS A 113 -6.17 18.24 23.81
CA LYS A 113 -5.35 19.08 24.69
C LYS A 113 -5.17 18.45 26.07
N ARG A 114 -6.25 17.93 26.69
CA ARG A 114 -6.20 17.35 28.03
C ARG A 114 -5.47 16.01 28.09
N VAL A 115 -5.78 15.12 27.14
CA VAL A 115 -5.32 13.72 27.18
C VAL A 115 -3.97 13.51 26.51
N LEU A 116 -3.74 14.20 25.39
CA LEU A 116 -2.53 14.06 24.58
C LEU A 116 -1.53 15.21 24.73
N GLY A 117 -1.94 16.31 25.39
CA GLY A 117 -1.16 17.56 25.44
C GLY A 117 -1.13 18.28 24.08
N MET A 118 -1.95 17.87 23.10
CA MET A 118 -1.97 18.37 21.74
C MET A 118 -3.29 19.07 21.41
N ARG A 119 -3.24 20.38 21.18
CA ARG A 119 -4.40 21.14 20.73
C ARG A 119 -4.34 21.27 19.21
N HIS A 120 -5.42 20.87 18.53
CA HIS A 120 -5.54 21.04 17.08
C HIS A 120 -5.47 22.51 16.66
N PHE A 121 -4.73 22.81 15.60
CA PHE A 121 -4.70 24.12 14.95
C PHE A 121 -5.91 24.30 14.01
N ASP A 122 -6.22 25.54 13.66
CA ASP A 122 -7.35 25.83 12.78
C ASP A 122 -7.20 25.20 11.39
N VAL A 123 -6.00 25.17 10.83
CA VAL A 123 -5.72 24.45 9.58
C VAL A 123 -5.94 22.94 9.70
N GLN A 124 -5.71 22.37 10.89
CA GLN A 124 -6.01 20.96 11.16
C GLN A 124 -7.52 20.70 11.24
N PHE A 125 -8.31 21.68 11.71
CA PHE A 125 -9.77 21.61 11.59
C PHE A 125 -10.23 21.61 10.14
N MET A 126 -9.63 22.45 9.28
CA MET A 126 -9.93 22.42 7.85
C MET A 126 -9.66 21.04 7.25
N GLY A 127 -8.50 20.45 7.58
CA GLY A 127 -8.17 19.08 7.17
C GLY A 127 -9.21 18.06 7.66
N GLY A 128 -9.57 18.10 8.93
CA GLY A 128 -10.61 17.23 9.49
C GLY A 128 -11.98 17.39 8.84
N ALA A 129 -12.39 18.64 8.55
CA ALA A 129 -13.64 18.91 7.84
C ALA A 129 -13.59 18.41 6.38
N ALA A 130 -12.48 18.60 5.68
CA ALA A 130 -12.28 18.04 4.34
C ALA A 130 -12.47 16.52 4.33
N LEU A 131 -11.86 15.82 5.28
CA LEU A 131 -12.03 14.36 5.45
C LEU A 131 -13.49 13.99 5.74
N HIS A 132 -14.18 14.74 6.61
CA HIS A 132 -15.60 14.51 6.88
C HIS A 132 -16.46 14.66 5.63
N PHE A 133 -16.18 15.63 4.76
CA PHE A 133 -16.89 15.84 3.50
C PHE A 133 -16.40 14.94 2.34
N ASN A 134 -15.80 13.79 2.65
CA ASN A 134 -15.32 12.81 1.65
C ASN A 134 -14.35 13.43 0.63
N LYS A 135 -13.37 14.15 1.14
CA LYS A 135 -12.30 14.71 0.33
C LYS A 135 -10.94 14.16 0.76
N ILE A 136 -9.96 14.35 -0.07
CA ILE A 136 -8.57 14.10 0.28
C ILE A 136 -7.99 15.38 0.83
N ALA A 137 -7.49 15.33 2.05
CA ALA A 137 -6.76 16.44 2.66
C ALA A 137 -5.27 16.31 2.33
N GLU A 138 -4.78 17.11 1.39
CA GLU A 138 -3.34 17.23 1.17
C GLU A 138 -2.74 18.12 2.24
N MET A 139 -1.92 17.54 3.10
CA MET A 139 -1.24 18.23 4.18
C MET A 139 0.23 17.84 4.18
N ARG A 140 1.12 18.83 4.21
CA ARG A 140 2.56 18.58 4.21
C ARG A 140 2.99 17.66 5.34
N THR A 141 4.06 16.93 5.12
CA THR A 141 4.69 16.09 6.15
C THR A 141 5.04 16.95 7.36
N GLY A 142 4.73 16.45 8.56
CA GLY A 142 4.94 17.19 9.81
C GLY A 142 3.78 18.08 10.26
N GLU A 143 2.71 18.26 9.46
CA GLU A 143 1.52 19.05 9.83
C GLU A 143 0.53 18.29 10.76
N GLY A 144 0.88 17.07 11.17
CA GLY A 144 0.12 16.31 12.16
C GLY A 144 -1.13 15.61 11.61
N LYS A 145 -1.05 15.01 10.41
CA LYS A 145 -2.15 14.25 9.78
C LYS A 145 -2.82 13.25 10.72
N THR A 146 -2.05 12.50 11.50
CA THR A 146 -2.58 11.54 12.50
C THR A 146 -3.52 12.19 13.52
N LEU A 147 -3.18 13.39 14.00
CA LEU A 147 -4.02 14.15 14.91
C LEU A 147 -5.26 14.71 14.19
N VAL A 148 -5.12 15.17 12.94
CA VAL A 148 -6.24 15.67 12.11
C VAL A 148 -7.30 14.59 11.93
N ALA A 149 -6.89 13.35 11.66
CA ALA A 149 -7.81 12.23 11.47
C ALA A 149 -8.71 11.99 12.69
N THR A 150 -8.31 12.40 13.90
CA THR A 150 -9.14 12.21 15.11
C THR A 150 -10.47 12.96 15.05
N LEU A 151 -10.50 14.12 14.41
CA LEU A 151 -11.69 14.97 14.30
C LEU A 151 -12.82 14.29 13.53
N PRO A 152 -12.64 13.92 12.24
CA PRO A 152 -13.68 13.23 11.47
C PRO A 152 -13.94 11.82 11.98
N THR A 153 -12.94 11.13 12.55
CA THR A 153 -13.10 9.80 13.14
C THR A 153 -14.05 9.85 14.32
N TYR A 154 -13.82 10.76 15.29
CA TYR A 154 -14.71 10.97 16.43
C TYR A 154 -16.15 11.27 15.97
N LEU A 155 -16.33 12.28 15.12
CA LEU A 155 -17.63 12.70 14.63
C LEU A 155 -18.43 11.56 13.97
N ASN A 156 -17.78 10.81 13.06
CA ASN A 156 -18.47 9.75 12.33
C ASN A 156 -18.66 8.48 13.15
N ALA A 157 -17.84 8.23 14.16
CA ALA A 157 -18.01 7.12 15.10
C ALA A 157 -19.28 7.27 15.96
N LEU A 158 -19.75 8.52 16.19
CA LEU A 158 -21.02 8.79 16.89
C LEU A 158 -22.24 8.14 16.22
N ALA A 159 -22.14 7.85 14.91
CA ALA A 159 -23.19 7.14 14.17
C ALA A 159 -23.35 5.65 14.59
N GLY A 160 -22.39 5.08 15.32
CA GLY A 160 -22.41 3.68 15.76
C GLY A 160 -22.22 2.64 14.64
N ARG A 161 -21.83 3.09 13.43
CA ARG A 161 -21.67 2.21 12.25
C ARG A 161 -20.25 1.70 12.03
N GLY A 162 -19.28 2.18 12.80
CA GLY A 162 -17.86 1.86 12.68
C GLY A 162 -17.11 2.74 11.69
N VAL A 163 -15.96 3.22 12.13
CA VAL A 163 -15.02 3.98 11.30
C VAL A 163 -13.73 3.19 11.19
N HIS A 164 -13.25 2.99 9.97
CA HIS A 164 -11.98 2.34 9.72
C HIS A 164 -10.91 3.40 9.44
N VAL A 165 -9.80 3.35 10.17
CA VAL A 165 -8.61 4.15 9.92
C VAL A 165 -7.53 3.24 9.35
N VAL A 166 -7.22 3.46 8.08
CA VAL A 166 -6.37 2.58 7.29
C VAL A 166 -4.96 3.16 7.21
N THR A 167 -3.97 2.34 7.56
CA THR A 167 -2.55 2.68 7.51
C THR A 167 -1.78 1.77 6.57
N VAL A 168 -0.57 2.15 6.19
CA VAL A 168 0.27 1.39 5.26
C VAL A 168 0.98 0.18 5.90
N ASN A 169 1.09 0.13 7.22
CA ASN A 169 1.74 -0.99 7.92
C ASN A 169 1.24 -1.18 9.35
N ASP A 170 1.50 -2.36 9.93
CA ASP A 170 1.05 -2.77 11.26
C ASP A 170 1.65 -1.91 12.39
N TYR A 171 2.88 -1.43 12.20
CA TYR A 171 3.52 -0.55 13.19
C TYR A 171 2.72 0.75 13.36
N LEU A 172 2.37 1.40 12.25
CA LEU A 172 1.56 2.63 12.28
C LEU A 172 0.16 2.36 12.81
N ALA A 173 -0.48 1.27 12.37
CA ALA A 173 -1.81 0.89 12.87
C ALA A 173 -1.81 0.74 14.39
N ARG A 174 -0.84 0.03 14.95
CA ARG A 174 -0.69 -0.17 16.40
C ARG A 174 -0.35 1.14 17.12
N ARG A 175 0.67 1.86 16.67
CA ARG A 175 1.08 3.13 17.26
C ARG A 175 -0.08 4.12 17.34
N ASP A 176 -0.79 4.30 16.23
CA ASP A 176 -1.83 5.32 16.13
C ASP A 176 -3.11 4.90 16.88
N SER A 177 -3.45 3.60 16.88
CA SER A 177 -4.56 3.10 17.68
C SER A 177 -4.33 3.26 19.19
N GLU A 178 -3.11 3.00 19.68
CA GLU A 178 -2.75 3.17 21.08
C GLU A 178 -2.67 4.65 21.47
N TRP A 179 -2.09 5.48 20.61
CA TRP A 179 -1.87 6.89 20.89
C TRP A 179 -3.18 7.69 20.80
N MET A 180 -3.87 7.64 19.66
CA MET A 180 -5.13 8.36 19.45
C MET A 180 -6.30 7.68 20.19
N GLY A 181 -6.23 6.37 20.42
CA GLY A 181 -7.19 5.62 21.21
C GLY A 181 -7.40 6.20 22.61
N ARG A 182 -6.36 6.77 23.23
CA ARG A 182 -6.51 7.45 24.54
C ARG A 182 -7.51 8.60 24.48
N LEU A 183 -7.51 9.37 23.38
CA LEU A 183 -8.47 10.46 23.16
C LEU A 183 -9.89 9.91 22.98
N TYR A 184 -10.05 8.89 22.14
CA TYR A 184 -11.37 8.29 21.87
C TYR A 184 -11.96 7.63 23.12
N ASN A 185 -11.14 6.87 23.85
CA ASN A 185 -11.54 6.23 25.11
C ASN A 185 -11.95 7.25 26.17
N PHE A 186 -11.22 8.37 26.29
CA PHE A 186 -11.59 9.47 27.17
C PHE A 186 -12.98 10.02 26.82
N LEU A 187 -13.29 10.14 25.52
CA LEU A 187 -14.61 10.58 25.04
C LEU A 187 -15.67 9.47 25.04
N GLY A 188 -15.39 8.28 25.58
CA GLY A 188 -16.35 7.18 25.74
C GLY A 188 -16.61 6.41 24.45
N LEU A 189 -15.67 6.40 23.49
CA LEU A 189 -15.68 5.56 22.30
C LEU A 189 -14.67 4.42 22.43
N THR A 190 -14.96 3.29 21.80
CA THR A 190 -14.10 2.11 21.79
C THR A 190 -13.19 2.08 20.57
N THR A 191 -11.95 1.60 20.75
CA THR A 191 -10.95 1.48 19.69
C THR A 191 -10.51 0.03 19.55
N GLY A 192 -10.54 -0.51 18.34
CA GLY A 192 -10.05 -1.83 17.96
C GLY A 192 -8.83 -1.72 17.05
N LEU A 193 -8.00 -2.75 17.05
CA LEU A 193 -6.85 -2.92 16.17
C LEU A 193 -6.94 -4.26 15.46
N VAL A 194 -6.80 -4.25 14.14
CA VAL A 194 -6.68 -5.45 13.31
C VAL A 194 -5.26 -5.56 12.79
N TYR A 195 -4.65 -6.72 12.99
CA TYR A 195 -3.26 -7.01 12.60
C TYR A 195 -3.11 -8.44 12.08
N SER A 196 -1.97 -8.71 11.44
CA SER A 196 -1.67 -10.01 10.83
C SER A 196 -1.67 -11.16 11.83
N HIS A 197 -2.23 -12.30 11.42
CA HIS A 197 -2.34 -13.52 12.23
C HIS A 197 -3.18 -13.41 13.52
N GLN A 198 -3.98 -12.35 13.64
CA GLN A 198 -4.91 -12.20 14.77
C GLN A 198 -6.04 -13.25 14.68
N PRO A 199 -6.41 -13.91 15.79
CA PRO A 199 -7.53 -14.86 15.82
C PRO A 199 -8.88 -14.21 15.45
N ASP A 200 -9.77 -14.96 14.79
CA ASP A 200 -11.06 -14.46 14.30
C ASP A 200 -11.93 -13.84 15.42
N HIS A 201 -11.92 -14.42 16.62
CA HIS A 201 -12.70 -13.89 17.75
C HIS A 201 -12.19 -12.53 18.23
N GLU A 202 -10.90 -12.27 18.18
CA GLU A 202 -10.32 -10.94 18.48
C GLU A 202 -10.61 -9.95 17.35
N LYS A 203 -10.48 -10.37 16.10
CA LYS A 203 -10.88 -9.55 14.93
C LYS A 203 -12.34 -9.17 15.00
N TYR A 204 -13.22 -10.12 15.35
CA TYR A 204 -14.64 -9.86 15.55
C TYR A 204 -14.87 -8.74 16.57
N GLN A 205 -14.18 -8.78 17.71
CA GLN A 205 -14.28 -7.72 18.73
C GLN A 205 -13.71 -6.39 18.21
N ALA A 206 -12.57 -6.41 17.53
CA ALA A 206 -11.95 -5.22 16.96
C ALA A 206 -12.87 -4.51 15.95
N TYR A 207 -13.54 -5.27 15.08
CA TYR A 207 -14.51 -4.70 14.13
C TYR A 207 -15.82 -4.24 14.78
N ARG A 208 -16.15 -4.66 16.00
CA ARG A 208 -17.32 -4.18 16.77
C ARG A 208 -17.03 -2.89 17.54
N ALA A 209 -15.76 -2.49 17.67
CA ALA A 209 -15.40 -1.20 18.23
C ALA A 209 -15.97 -0.02 17.41
N ASP A 210 -16.14 1.15 18.01
CA ASP A 210 -16.60 2.35 17.31
C ASP A 210 -15.60 2.78 16.22
N ILE A 211 -14.29 2.53 16.45
CA ILE A 211 -13.18 2.89 15.57
C ILE A 211 -12.25 1.69 15.45
N THR A 212 -11.91 1.28 14.23
CA THR A 212 -11.00 0.16 13.97
C THR A 212 -9.81 0.64 13.14
N TYR A 213 -8.61 0.48 13.70
CA TYR A 213 -7.36 0.69 13.01
C TYR A 213 -6.87 -0.61 12.38
N GLY A 214 -6.23 -0.54 11.23
CA GLY A 214 -5.64 -1.68 10.56
C GLY A 214 -4.93 -1.27 9.27
N THR A 215 -4.29 -2.23 8.64
CA THR A 215 -3.64 -2.01 7.34
C THR A 215 -4.60 -2.27 6.18
N ASN A 216 -4.31 -1.67 5.04
CA ASN A 216 -5.06 -1.88 3.80
C ASN A 216 -5.22 -3.37 3.45
N HIS A 217 -4.16 -4.16 3.60
CA HIS A 217 -4.18 -5.58 3.30
C HIS A 217 -5.01 -6.40 4.30
N GLU A 218 -4.96 -6.11 5.61
CA GLU A 218 -5.77 -6.83 6.58
C GLU A 218 -7.27 -6.62 6.36
N PHE A 219 -7.71 -5.37 6.13
CA PHE A 219 -9.11 -5.11 5.77
C PHE A 219 -9.53 -5.86 4.51
N GLY A 220 -8.64 -5.95 3.52
CA GLY A 220 -8.92 -6.66 2.27
C GLY A 220 -8.93 -8.18 2.42
N PHE A 221 -7.98 -8.76 3.15
CA PHE A 221 -7.97 -10.19 3.41
C PHE A 221 -9.12 -10.63 4.29
N ASP A 222 -9.53 -9.84 5.28
CA ASP A 222 -10.70 -10.13 6.10
C ASP A 222 -11.98 -10.07 5.25
N TYR A 223 -12.09 -9.11 4.32
CA TYR A 223 -13.19 -9.08 3.35
C TYR A 223 -13.24 -10.36 2.50
N LEU A 224 -12.10 -10.80 1.97
CA LEU A 224 -12.04 -12.04 1.18
C LEU A 224 -12.42 -13.26 2.03
N ARG A 225 -11.90 -13.36 3.26
CA ARG A 225 -12.24 -14.46 4.18
C ARG A 225 -13.72 -14.47 4.53
N ASP A 226 -14.31 -13.32 4.83
CA ASP A 226 -15.74 -13.20 5.11
C ASP A 226 -16.62 -13.62 3.94
N ASN A 227 -16.23 -13.30 2.70
CA ASN A 227 -16.96 -13.74 1.50
C ASN A 227 -16.82 -15.24 1.20
N MET A 228 -15.91 -15.94 1.87
CA MET A 228 -15.77 -17.40 1.79
C MET A 228 -16.50 -18.15 2.92
N ARG A 229 -17.06 -17.43 3.92
CA ARG A 229 -17.80 -18.01 5.03
C ARG A 229 -19.15 -18.58 4.56
N LYS A 230 -19.65 -19.57 5.30
CA LYS A 230 -20.92 -20.25 4.97
C LYS A 230 -22.11 -19.64 5.69
N SER A 231 -21.90 -18.92 6.79
CA SER A 231 -22.95 -18.31 7.61
C SER A 231 -22.60 -16.86 7.91
N LEU A 232 -23.63 -16.02 8.04
CA LEU A 232 -23.48 -14.61 8.44
C LEU A 232 -22.92 -14.43 9.86
N ASP A 233 -23.14 -15.42 10.74
CA ASP A 233 -22.63 -15.39 12.11
C ASP A 233 -21.12 -15.60 12.20
N GLU A 234 -20.51 -16.12 11.14
CA GLU A 234 -19.07 -16.33 11.05
C GLU A 234 -18.32 -15.07 10.56
N LEU A 235 -19.03 -14.04 10.10
CA LEU A 235 -18.42 -12.82 9.57
C LEU A 235 -17.75 -12.02 10.67
N VAL A 236 -16.50 -11.65 10.47
CA VAL A 236 -15.77 -10.80 11.42
C VAL A 236 -16.05 -9.32 11.19
N GLN A 237 -16.20 -8.90 9.95
CA GLN A 237 -16.46 -7.51 9.60
C GLN A 237 -17.94 -7.14 9.76
N ARG A 238 -18.19 -5.85 9.94
CA ARG A 238 -19.51 -5.23 9.84
C ARG A 238 -19.71 -4.66 8.43
N PRO A 239 -20.95 -4.33 8.04
CA PRO A 239 -21.17 -3.52 6.83
C PRO A 239 -20.32 -2.24 6.87
N TYR A 240 -19.68 -1.92 5.76
CA TYR A 240 -18.81 -0.75 5.66
C TYR A 240 -19.60 0.55 5.79
N TYR A 241 -19.00 1.52 6.48
CA TYR A 241 -19.56 2.86 6.62
C TYR A 241 -18.57 3.94 6.18
N PHE A 242 -17.51 4.15 6.92
CA PHE A 242 -16.53 5.19 6.62
C PHE A 242 -15.10 4.66 6.74
N ALA A 243 -14.27 4.96 5.74
CA ALA A 243 -12.82 4.74 5.79
C ALA A 243 -12.07 6.06 5.64
N ILE A 244 -11.06 6.26 6.48
CA ILE A 244 -10.04 7.30 6.35
C ILE A 244 -8.73 6.60 6.04
N VAL A 245 -8.15 6.88 4.88
CA VAL A 245 -6.92 6.24 4.38
C VAL A 245 -5.75 7.19 4.57
N ASP A 246 -4.76 6.77 5.35
CA ASP A 246 -3.48 7.49 5.46
C ASP A 246 -2.55 7.12 4.31
N GLU A 247 -1.70 8.06 3.87
CA GLU A 247 -0.89 7.97 2.66
C GLU A 247 -1.73 7.44 1.46
N VAL A 248 -2.82 8.15 1.21
CA VAL A 248 -3.89 7.73 0.30
C VAL A 248 -3.44 7.58 -1.17
N ASP A 249 -2.45 8.32 -1.60
CA ASP A 249 -1.82 8.23 -2.92
C ASP A 249 -1.13 6.86 -3.11
N ASN A 250 -0.38 6.41 -2.12
CA ASN A 250 0.23 5.09 -2.18
C ASN A 250 -0.83 3.98 -2.29
N ILE A 251 -1.84 3.97 -1.40
CA ILE A 251 -2.82 2.88 -1.31
C ILE A 251 -3.83 2.91 -2.48
N LEU A 252 -4.35 4.10 -2.84
CA LEU A 252 -5.45 4.21 -3.81
C LEU A 252 -5.00 4.50 -5.25
N ILE A 253 -3.73 4.85 -5.48
CA ILE A 253 -3.17 5.08 -6.81
C ILE A 253 -2.05 4.07 -7.09
N ASP A 254 -0.93 4.13 -6.37
CA ASP A 254 0.25 3.32 -6.68
C ASP A 254 -0.03 1.82 -6.55
N GLU A 255 -0.62 1.38 -5.45
CA GLU A 255 -0.95 -0.01 -5.18
C GLU A 255 -2.40 -0.39 -5.56
N ALA A 256 -3.18 0.53 -6.11
CA ALA A 256 -4.61 0.38 -6.34
C ALA A 256 -5.02 -0.90 -7.09
N ARG A 257 -4.20 -1.30 -8.06
CA ARG A 257 -4.45 -2.46 -8.94
C ARG A 257 -3.80 -3.75 -8.44
N THR A 258 -3.02 -3.69 -7.37
CA THR A 258 -2.41 -4.89 -6.76
C THR A 258 -3.52 -5.78 -6.20
N PRO A 259 -3.64 -7.02 -6.65
CA PRO A 259 -4.68 -7.93 -6.16
C PRO A 259 -4.24 -8.56 -4.83
N LEU A 260 -5.15 -8.59 -3.88
CA LEU A 260 -5.10 -9.48 -2.75
C LEU A 260 -5.69 -10.82 -3.20
N ILE A 261 -4.99 -11.91 -2.97
CA ILE A 261 -5.37 -13.23 -3.47
C ILE A 261 -5.33 -14.23 -2.31
N ILE A 262 -6.41 -15.00 -2.16
CA ILE A 262 -6.43 -16.19 -1.32
C ILE A 262 -6.40 -17.39 -2.25
N SER A 263 -5.34 -18.18 -2.14
CA SER A 263 -5.15 -19.41 -2.89
C SER A 263 -5.14 -20.61 -1.95
N GLY A 264 -5.47 -21.77 -2.46
CA GLY A 264 -5.36 -23.02 -1.75
C GLY A 264 -5.25 -24.19 -2.71
N PHE A 265 -5.03 -25.37 -2.17
CA PHE A 265 -4.94 -26.59 -2.96
C PHE A 265 -6.33 -27.14 -3.25
N PRO A 266 -6.60 -27.63 -4.49
CA PRO A 266 -7.83 -28.36 -4.77
C PRO A 266 -7.91 -29.61 -3.90
N ARG A 267 -9.13 -30.02 -3.56
CA ARG A 267 -9.35 -31.22 -2.74
C ARG A 267 -8.93 -32.52 -3.41
N ASP A 268 -8.95 -32.52 -4.74
CA ASP A 268 -8.58 -33.69 -5.57
C ASP A 268 -7.20 -33.40 -6.19
N SER A 269 -6.18 -34.07 -5.69
CA SER A 269 -4.82 -34.02 -6.25
C SER A 269 -4.77 -34.86 -7.53
N HIS A 270 -4.52 -34.24 -8.67
CA HIS A 270 -4.35 -34.94 -9.94
C HIS A 270 -2.89 -35.32 -10.24
N THR A 271 -2.05 -35.42 -9.22
CA THR A 271 -0.62 -35.74 -9.35
C THR A 271 -0.38 -37.01 -10.17
N ASP A 272 -1.14 -38.06 -9.91
CA ASP A 272 -1.04 -39.31 -10.65
C ASP A 272 -1.38 -39.13 -12.15
N LEU A 273 -2.27 -38.23 -12.47
CA LEU A 273 -2.65 -37.93 -13.84
C LEU A 273 -1.52 -37.27 -14.64
N TYR A 274 -0.80 -36.31 -14.01
CA TYR A 274 0.39 -35.71 -14.64
C TYR A 274 1.46 -36.76 -14.94
N VAL A 275 1.71 -37.70 -14.00
CA VAL A 275 2.66 -38.81 -14.22
C VAL A 275 2.22 -39.68 -15.36
N ARG A 276 0.94 -40.10 -15.41
CA ARG A 276 0.40 -40.92 -16.51
C ARG A 276 0.53 -40.21 -17.86
N MET A 277 0.21 -38.90 -17.92
CA MET A 277 0.30 -38.13 -19.16
C MET A 277 1.75 -37.93 -19.61
N SER A 278 2.68 -37.73 -18.68
CA SER A 278 4.12 -37.63 -19.00
C SER A 278 4.71 -38.93 -19.58
N GLN A 279 4.15 -40.08 -19.19
CA GLN A 279 4.52 -41.39 -19.74
C GLN A 279 3.85 -41.66 -21.10
N LEU A 280 2.66 -41.13 -21.32
CA LEU A 280 1.89 -41.28 -22.58
C LEU A 280 2.44 -40.38 -23.69
N ALA A 281 2.77 -39.14 -23.39
CA ALA A 281 3.21 -38.13 -24.36
C ALA A 281 4.36 -38.58 -25.27
N PRO A 282 5.38 -39.35 -24.82
CA PRO A 282 6.43 -39.86 -25.67
C PRO A 282 5.98 -40.94 -26.67
N LEU A 283 4.84 -41.62 -26.42
CA LEU A 283 4.31 -42.69 -27.23
C LEU A 283 3.47 -42.19 -28.43
N LEU A 284 3.09 -40.91 -28.40
CA LEU A 284 2.33 -40.28 -29.48
C LEU A 284 3.27 -39.70 -30.54
N GLU A 285 2.86 -39.82 -31.81
CA GLU A 285 3.66 -39.40 -32.98
C GLU A 285 3.35 -37.95 -33.38
N ARG A 286 4.43 -37.14 -33.52
CA ARG A 286 4.35 -35.75 -33.96
C ARG A 286 4.24 -35.68 -35.49
N GLY A 287 3.25 -34.97 -36.01
CA GLY A 287 3.13 -34.60 -37.41
C GLY A 287 4.08 -33.51 -37.86
N LYS A 288 4.31 -33.40 -39.14
CA LYS A 288 5.16 -32.39 -39.76
C LYS A 288 4.47 -31.02 -39.83
N ASP A 289 3.19 -31.02 -40.09
CA ASP A 289 2.33 -29.85 -40.17
C ASP A 289 0.86 -30.20 -39.84
N LYS A 290 -0.01 -29.20 -39.92
CA LYS A 290 -1.44 -29.33 -39.58
C LYS A 290 -2.25 -30.22 -40.56
N ASP A 291 -1.71 -30.46 -41.75
CA ASP A 291 -2.38 -31.22 -42.82
C ASP A 291 -1.98 -32.71 -42.79
N ASP A 292 -1.17 -33.13 -41.81
CA ASP A 292 -0.74 -34.50 -41.58
C ASP A 292 -1.79 -35.24 -40.74
N GLU A 293 -2.78 -35.84 -41.37
CA GLU A 293 -3.90 -36.53 -40.70
C GLU A 293 -3.52 -37.92 -40.12
N GLU A 294 -2.40 -38.49 -40.49
CA GLU A 294 -1.95 -39.81 -39.99
C GLU A 294 -1.18 -39.70 -38.66
N CYS A 295 -0.82 -38.49 -38.19
CA CYS A 295 -0.12 -38.25 -36.94
C CYS A 295 -1.09 -38.07 -35.76
N ASP A 296 -0.55 -38.12 -34.52
CA ASP A 296 -1.35 -37.94 -33.30
C ASP A 296 -1.52 -36.47 -32.90
N TYR A 297 -0.50 -35.65 -33.18
CA TYR A 297 -0.56 -34.22 -32.86
C TYR A 297 0.41 -33.42 -33.72
N TRP A 298 0.15 -32.12 -33.83
CA TRP A 298 1.06 -31.18 -34.46
C TRP A 298 1.33 -30.00 -33.52
N VAL A 299 2.47 -29.30 -33.73
CA VAL A 299 2.99 -28.25 -32.86
C VAL A 299 2.99 -26.92 -33.60
N ASP A 300 2.28 -25.94 -33.10
CA ASP A 300 2.40 -24.55 -33.52
C ASP A 300 3.46 -23.81 -32.65
N GLU A 301 4.69 -23.78 -33.17
CA GLU A 301 5.81 -23.15 -32.45
C GLU A 301 5.62 -21.63 -32.28
N LYS A 302 4.87 -20.96 -33.20
CA LYS A 302 4.62 -19.51 -33.12
C LYS A 302 3.64 -19.16 -32.02
N GLN A 303 2.60 -19.96 -31.86
CA GLN A 303 1.59 -19.77 -30.82
C GLN A 303 1.93 -20.53 -29.52
N ARG A 304 3.06 -21.25 -29.50
CA ARG A 304 3.47 -22.14 -28.40
C ARG A 304 2.34 -23.08 -27.96
N ASN A 305 1.67 -23.68 -28.92
CA ASN A 305 0.53 -24.57 -28.69
C ASN A 305 0.70 -25.91 -29.34
N VAL A 306 0.00 -26.95 -28.84
CA VAL A 306 -0.07 -28.29 -29.38
C VAL A 306 -1.52 -28.63 -29.62
N LEU A 307 -1.82 -29.20 -30.78
CA LEU A 307 -3.15 -29.58 -31.19
C LEU A 307 -3.18 -31.07 -31.51
N LEU A 308 -4.13 -31.78 -30.90
CA LEU A 308 -4.38 -33.21 -31.18
C LEU A 308 -5.15 -33.36 -32.50
N THR A 309 -4.83 -34.40 -33.25
CA THR A 309 -5.61 -34.83 -34.42
C THR A 309 -6.74 -35.79 -33.99
N GLU A 310 -7.69 -36.10 -34.88
CA GLU A 310 -8.70 -37.11 -34.60
C GLU A 310 -8.06 -38.47 -34.30
N GLN A 311 -7.00 -38.82 -35.04
CA GLN A 311 -6.27 -40.07 -34.80
C GLN A 311 -5.58 -40.08 -33.44
N GLY A 312 -4.97 -38.93 -33.04
CA GLY A 312 -4.34 -38.78 -31.74
C GLY A 312 -5.31 -38.89 -30.57
N ILE A 313 -6.53 -38.39 -30.73
CA ILE A 313 -7.58 -38.54 -29.73
C ILE A 313 -7.91 -40.01 -29.54
N ILE A 314 -8.17 -40.74 -30.63
CA ILE A 314 -8.49 -42.17 -30.60
C ILE A 314 -7.35 -43.00 -29.99
N ASN A 315 -6.12 -42.69 -30.35
CA ASN A 315 -4.95 -43.39 -29.83
C ASN A 315 -4.74 -43.11 -28.32
N ALA A 316 -4.93 -41.85 -27.90
CA ALA A 316 -4.84 -41.47 -26.50
C ALA A 316 -5.92 -42.13 -25.63
N GLU A 317 -7.18 -42.16 -26.09
CA GLU A 317 -8.29 -42.84 -25.41
C GLU A 317 -8.00 -44.33 -25.23
N LYS A 318 -7.51 -44.96 -26.27
CA LYS A 318 -7.13 -46.38 -26.23
C LYS A 318 -5.99 -46.68 -25.28
N MET A 319 -4.97 -45.81 -25.26
CA MET A 319 -3.80 -45.99 -24.38
C MET A 319 -4.11 -45.66 -22.90
N LEU A 320 -5.05 -44.76 -22.67
CA LEU A 320 -5.53 -44.40 -21.33
C LEU A 320 -6.59 -45.34 -20.79
N ASP A 321 -7.18 -46.17 -21.64
CA ASP A 321 -8.34 -47.03 -21.36
C ASP A 321 -9.55 -46.21 -20.86
N VAL A 322 -9.85 -45.11 -21.55
CA VAL A 322 -10.97 -44.21 -21.26
C VAL A 322 -11.93 -44.13 -22.44
N ALA A 323 -13.21 -43.91 -22.17
CA ALA A 323 -14.23 -43.85 -23.19
C ALA A 323 -14.30 -42.46 -23.89
N ASP A 324 -13.87 -41.39 -23.23
CA ASP A 324 -13.90 -40.03 -23.74
C ASP A 324 -12.73 -39.24 -23.15
N LEU A 325 -11.86 -38.72 -24.02
CA LEU A 325 -10.73 -37.88 -23.63
C LEU A 325 -11.18 -36.50 -23.10
N PHE A 326 -12.36 -36.06 -23.51
CA PHE A 326 -12.93 -34.75 -23.13
C PHE A 326 -13.89 -34.83 -21.92
N ASP A 327 -13.83 -35.92 -21.14
CA ASP A 327 -14.61 -36.01 -19.89
C ASP A 327 -14.32 -34.80 -18.99
N MET A 328 -15.38 -34.03 -18.70
CA MET A 328 -15.30 -32.79 -17.91
C MET A 328 -14.91 -33.04 -16.45
N HIS A 329 -15.02 -34.24 -15.91
CA HIS A 329 -14.66 -34.55 -14.52
C HIS A 329 -13.17 -34.79 -14.34
N HIS A 330 -12.50 -35.35 -15.35
CA HIS A 330 -11.09 -35.74 -15.25
C HIS A 330 -10.15 -34.87 -16.07
N ASN A 331 -10.64 -34.04 -16.99
CA ASN A 331 -9.83 -33.12 -17.82
C ASN A 331 -8.63 -33.79 -18.52
N TYR A 332 -8.79 -35.05 -18.99
CA TYR A 332 -7.70 -35.81 -19.60
C TYR A 332 -7.05 -35.09 -20.78
N SER A 333 -7.85 -34.49 -21.65
CA SER A 333 -7.37 -33.76 -22.83
C SER A 333 -6.48 -32.59 -22.45
N HIS A 334 -6.83 -31.83 -21.40
CA HIS A 334 -6.05 -30.74 -20.91
C HIS A 334 -4.67 -31.20 -20.40
N HIS A 335 -4.64 -32.21 -19.53
CA HIS A 335 -3.39 -32.72 -18.97
C HIS A 335 -2.50 -33.35 -20.07
N LEU A 336 -3.09 -34.02 -21.08
CA LEU A 336 -2.33 -34.55 -22.20
C LEU A 336 -1.70 -33.45 -23.05
N VAL A 337 -2.47 -32.41 -23.37
CA VAL A 337 -1.93 -31.23 -24.11
C VAL A 337 -0.80 -30.56 -23.35
N GLN A 338 -0.91 -30.39 -22.02
CA GLN A 338 0.16 -29.82 -21.21
C GLN A 338 1.41 -30.72 -21.20
N ALA A 339 1.23 -32.06 -21.14
CA ALA A 339 2.36 -32.98 -21.20
C ALA A 339 3.07 -32.93 -22.59
N LEU A 340 2.32 -32.82 -23.68
CA LEU A 340 2.87 -32.66 -25.02
C LEU A 340 3.55 -31.30 -25.19
N ARG A 341 2.99 -30.22 -24.64
CA ARG A 341 3.65 -28.89 -24.60
C ARG A 341 4.96 -28.94 -23.83
N ALA A 342 4.96 -29.59 -22.65
CA ALA A 342 6.16 -29.77 -21.85
C ALA A 342 7.25 -30.56 -22.61
N LYS A 343 6.84 -31.59 -23.40
CA LYS A 343 7.75 -32.40 -24.22
C LYS A 343 8.36 -31.60 -25.36
N GLU A 344 7.55 -30.86 -26.13
CA GLU A 344 7.96 -30.28 -27.41
C GLU A 344 8.51 -28.85 -27.31
N LEU A 345 7.95 -28.04 -26.41
CA LEU A 345 8.17 -26.60 -26.39
C LEU A 345 9.03 -26.12 -25.21
N TYR A 346 9.29 -26.97 -24.23
CA TYR A 346 10.05 -26.60 -23.02
C TYR A 346 11.24 -27.54 -22.84
N ARG A 347 12.45 -26.99 -22.89
CA ARG A 347 13.73 -27.73 -22.84
C ARG A 347 14.50 -27.33 -21.59
N ILE A 348 15.13 -28.30 -20.97
CA ILE A 348 16.08 -28.07 -19.89
C ILE A 348 17.26 -27.23 -20.39
N ASP A 349 17.81 -26.38 -19.54
CA ASP A 349 18.91 -25.44 -19.83
C ASP A 349 18.56 -24.34 -20.86
N THR A 350 17.30 -24.24 -21.27
CA THR A 350 16.81 -23.18 -22.16
C THR A 350 15.65 -22.44 -21.49
N GLU A 351 14.50 -23.08 -21.31
CA GLU A 351 13.33 -22.48 -20.67
C GLU A 351 13.31 -22.68 -19.16
N TYR A 352 14.01 -23.71 -18.64
CA TYR A 352 14.10 -23.99 -17.19
C TYR A 352 15.38 -24.75 -16.85
N VAL A 353 15.70 -24.77 -15.57
CA VAL A 353 16.75 -25.59 -14.96
C VAL A 353 16.19 -26.34 -13.73
N ILE A 354 16.84 -27.45 -13.36
CA ILE A 354 16.55 -28.14 -12.11
C ILE A 354 17.50 -27.59 -11.05
N HIS A 355 16.92 -26.96 -10.00
CA HIS A 355 17.68 -26.33 -8.92
C HIS A 355 17.17 -26.87 -7.57
N PRO A 356 18.02 -27.08 -6.57
CA PRO A 356 17.55 -27.43 -5.23
C PRO A 356 16.80 -26.25 -4.59
N ASP A 357 15.65 -26.55 -3.96
CA ASP A 357 14.92 -25.60 -3.12
C ASP A 357 15.66 -25.33 -1.80
N GLU A 358 15.06 -24.53 -0.91
CA GLU A 358 15.62 -24.20 0.41
C GLU A 358 15.80 -25.45 1.32
N GLU A 359 15.03 -26.53 1.07
CA GLU A 359 15.13 -27.81 1.76
C GLU A 359 16.09 -28.80 1.07
N GLY A 360 16.67 -28.41 -0.06
CA GLY A 360 17.58 -29.24 -0.86
C GLY A 360 16.90 -30.24 -1.78
N LYS A 361 15.57 -30.14 -1.98
CA LYS A 361 14.82 -30.97 -2.93
C LYS A 361 14.91 -30.37 -4.34
N PRO A 362 14.98 -31.21 -5.40
CA PRO A 362 15.02 -30.70 -6.77
C PRO A 362 13.68 -30.06 -7.13
N GLU A 363 13.71 -28.82 -7.64
CA GLU A 363 12.57 -28.09 -8.18
C GLU A 363 12.87 -27.55 -9.58
N ILE A 364 11.81 -27.28 -10.35
CA ILE A 364 11.90 -26.62 -11.67
C ILE A 364 11.97 -25.11 -11.44
N CYS A 365 13.07 -24.49 -11.89
CA CYS A 365 13.23 -23.05 -11.86
C CYS A 365 13.19 -22.48 -13.28
N ILE A 366 12.31 -21.52 -13.54
CA ILE A 366 12.15 -20.88 -14.85
C ILE A 366 13.38 -20.02 -15.17
N VAL A 367 13.82 -20.06 -16.42
CA VAL A 367 14.87 -19.17 -16.95
C VAL A 367 14.20 -18.09 -17.80
N ASP A 368 14.50 -16.84 -17.50
CA ASP A 368 14.01 -15.70 -18.27
C ASP A 368 14.65 -15.67 -19.67
N GLU A 369 13.83 -15.67 -20.69
CA GLU A 369 14.26 -15.75 -22.11
C GLU A 369 15.16 -14.57 -22.53
N PHE A 370 14.98 -13.39 -21.93
CA PHE A 370 15.71 -12.17 -22.30
C PHE A 370 17.00 -11.99 -21.49
N THR A 371 16.98 -12.33 -20.22
CA THR A 371 18.11 -12.06 -19.31
C THR A 371 18.95 -13.31 -19.00
N GLY A 372 18.43 -14.51 -19.28
CA GLY A 372 19.04 -15.78 -18.90
C GLY A 372 19.11 -16.01 -17.39
N ARG A 373 18.38 -15.22 -16.59
CA ARG A 373 18.38 -15.32 -15.13
C ARG A 373 17.32 -16.30 -14.64
N MET A 374 17.66 -17.04 -13.60
CA MET A 374 16.70 -17.90 -12.91
C MET A 374 15.67 -17.05 -12.17
N MET A 375 14.39 -17.38 -12.36
CA MET A 375 13.25 -16.73 -11.71
C MET A 375 12.71 -17.65 -10.61
N GLN A 376 13.34 -17.61 -9.44
CA GLN A 376 12.90 -18.41 -8.29
C GLN A 376 11.50 -18.04 -7.83
N GLY A 377 10.71 -19.03 -7.42
CA GLY A 377 9.34 -18.85 -6.92
C GLY A 377 8.30 -18.56 -8.01
N ARG A 378 8.69 -18.41 -9.29
CA ARG A 378 7.74 -18.29 -10.40
C ARG A 378 7.40 -19.66 -10.97
N ARG A 379 6.14 -19.84 -11.36
CA ARG A 379 5.62 -21.08 -11.96
C ARG A 379 4.78 -20.76 -13.19
N TRP A 380 4.80 -21.66 -14.18
CA TRP A 380 3.85 -21.58 -15.27
C TRP A 380 2.45 -21.99 -14.78
N SER A 381 1.43 -21.35 -15.32
CA SER A 381 0.00 -21.62 -15.04
C SER A 381 -0.54 -22.82 -15.80
N ASP A 382 -1.79 -23.14 -15.54
CA ASP A 382 -2.60 -24.12 -16.26
C ASP A 382 -2.04 -25.55 -16.27
N GLY A 383 -1.36 -25.96 -15.20
CA GLY A 383 -0.83 -27.32 -15.09
C GLY A 383 0.45 -27.57 -15.90
N LEU A 384 0.96 -26.57 -16.63
CA LEU A 384 2.17 -26.74 -17.44
C LEU A 384 3.42 -26.98 -16.57
N HIS A 385 3.53 -26.28 -15.43
CA HIS A 385 4.65 -26.46 -14.51
C HIS A 385 4.68 -27.89 -13.96
N GLN A 386 3.53 -28.42 -13.54
CA GLN A 386 3.35 -29.80 -13.08
C GLN A 386 3.65 -30.81 -14.17
N ALA A 387 3.29 -30.52 -15.42
CA ALA A 387 3.63 -31.36 -16.56
C ALA A 387 5.14 -31.43 -16.80
N ILE A 388 5.87 -30.32 -16.58
CA ILE A 388 7.34 -30.29 -16.67
C ILE A 388 7.97 -31.02 -15.47
N GLU A 389 7.44 -30.82 -14.26
CA GLU A 389 7.86 -31.56 -13.07
C GLU A 389 7.71 -33.08 -13.28
N ALA A 390 6.58 -33.52 -13.84
CA ALA A 390 6.34 -34.91 -14.20
C ALA A 390 7.32 -35.42 -15.26
N LYS A 391 7.60 -34.63 -16.30
CA LYS A 391 8.55 -34.92 -17.36
C LYS A 391 9.96 -35.17 -16.81
N GLU A 392 10.42 -34.29 -15.93
CA GLU A 392 11.76 -34.34 -15.34
C GLU A 392 11.85 -35.24 -14.09
N ARG A 393 10.72 -35.84 -13.68
CA ARG A 393 10.63 -36.74 -12.50
C ARG A 393 11.07 -36.08 -11.21
N VAL A 394 10.85 -34.79 -11.07
CA VAL A 394 10.99 -34.05 -9.82
C VAL A 394 9.67 -34.11 -9.04
N PRO A 395 9.66 -33.85 -7.72
CA PRO A 395 8.42 -33.85 -6.94
C PRO A 395 7.42 -32.87 -7.54
N ILE A 396 6.23 -33.36 -7.88
CA ILE A 396 5.15 -32.54 -8.44
C ILE A 396 4.52 -31.78 -7.29
N GLN A 397 4.55 -30.46 -7.36
CA GLN A 397 3.87 -29.59 -6.40
C GLN A 397 2.42 -29.38 -6.87
N GLU A 398 1.49 -29.48 -5.94
CA GLU A 398 0.08 -29.30 -6.24
C GLU A 398 -0.19 -27.93 -6.85
N GLU A 399 -1.13 -27.88 -7.79
CA GLU A 399 -1.57 -26.62 -8.39
C GLU A 399 -2.39 -25.83 -7.38
N THR A 400 -2.05 -24.56 -7.19
CA THR A 400 -2.83 -23.69 -6.32
C THR A 400 -3.98 -23.07 -7.11
N MET A 401 -5.21 -23.21 -6.60
CA MET A 401 -6.38 -22.52 -7.13
C MET A 401 -6.61 -21.20 -6.40
N THR A 402 -6.93 -20.15 -7.15
CA THR A 402 -7.38 -18.90 -6.57
C THR A 402 -8.83 -19.03 -6.11
N TYR A 403 -9.08 -18.97 -4.82
CA TYR A 403 -10.42 -19.01 -4.24
C TYR A 403 -11.10 -17.67 -4.24
N ALA A 404 -10.37 -16.60 -3.94
CA ALA A 404 -10.90 -15.25 -3.89
C ALA A 404 -9.82 -14.23 -4.21
N SER A 405 -10.20 -13.15 -4.86
CA SER A 405 -9.29 -12.03 -5.11
C SER A 405 -10.05 -10.70 -5.13
N ILE A 406 -9.39 -9.63 -4.69
CA ILE A 406 -9.88 -8.25 -4.80
C ILE A 406 -8.70 -7.29 -4.92
N THR A 407 -8.84 -6.23 -5.69
CA THR A 407 -7.85 -5.13 -5.70
C THR A 407 -8.19 -4.10 -4.62
N TYR A 408 -7.21 -3.32 -4.15
CA TYR A 408 -7.48 -2.21 -3.22
C TYR A 408 -8.48 -1.22 -3.82
N GLN A 409 -8.36 -0.93 -5.10
CA GLN A 409 -9.32 -0.08 -5.81
C GLN A 409 -10.77 -0.55 -5.62
N ASN A 410 -11.03 -1.83 -5.82
CA ASN A 410 -12.38 -2.38 -5.69
C ASN A 410 -12.82 -2.45 -4.21
N LEU A 411 -11.93 -2.79 -3.29
CA LEU A 411 -12.20 -2.82 -1.86
C LEU A 411 -12.68 -1.45 -1.34
N PHE A 412 -11.90 -0.39 -1.59
CA PHE A 412 -12.22 0.93 -1.06
C PHE A 412 -13.44 1.57 -1.74
N ARG A 413 -13.80 1.13 -2.94
CA ARG A 413 -15.07 1.51 -3.59
C ARG A 413 -16.31 0.93 -2.91
N LEU A 414 -16.18 -0.06 -2.06
CA LEU A 414 -17.28 -0.61 -1.26
C LEU A 414 -17.71 0.32 -0.11
N TYR A 415 -16.86 1.24 0.31
CA TYR A 415 -17.19 2.18 1.38
C TYR A 415 -18.15 3.27 0.90
N PRO A 416 -19.34 3.42 1.52
CA PRO A 416 -20.26 4.52 1.21
C PRO A 416 -19.64 5.90 1.44
N LYS A 417 -18.71 5.97 2.39
CA LYS A 417 -17.98 7.18 2.76
C LYS A 417 -16.49 6.88 2.78
N LEU A 418 -15.73 7.61 1.96
CA LEU A 418 -14.28 7.44 1.80
C LEU A 418 -13.60 8.80 1.86
N ALA A 419 -12.51 8.88 2.59
CA ALA A 419 -11.64 10.05 2.65
C ALA A 419 -10.17 9.60 2.80
N GLY A 420 -9.25 10.50 2.56
CA GLY A 420 -7.84 10.17 2.72
C GLY A 420 -6.97 11.38 2.95
N MET A 421 -5.75 11.15 3.39
CA MET A 421 -4.77 12.19 3.65
C MET A 421 -3.39 11.74 3.18
N THR A 422 -2.62 12.69 2.68
CA THR A 422 -1.22 12.51 2.24
C THR A 422 -0.52 13.86 2.11
N GLY A 423 0.78 13.85 1.86
CA GLY A 423 1.56 15.05 1.53
C GLY A 423 1.55 15.45 0.05
N THR A 424 1.08 14.57 -0.86
CA THR A 424 1.36 14.63 -2.31
C THR A 424 0.17 14.27 -3.21
N ALA A 425 -1.07 14.58 -2.84
CA ALA A 425 -2.26 14.16 -3.59
C ALA A 425 -2.60 15.01 -4.83
N MET A 426 -2.15 16.26 -4.90
CA MET A 426 -2.59 17.20 -5.94
C MET A 426 -2.15 16.77 -7.34
N THR A 427 -1.01 16.11 -7.47
CA THR A 427 -0.51 15.56 -8.74
C THR A 427 -1.48 14.54 -9.32
N GLU A 428 -2.11 13.74 -8.48
CA GLU A 428 -3.01 12.64 -8.84
C GLU A 428 -4.50 13.01 -8.70
N ALA A 429 -4.82 14.32 -8.50
CA ALA A 429 -6.18 14.79 -8.24
C ALA A 429 -7.19 14.37 -9.32
N SER A 430 -6.75 14.29 -10.60
CA SER A 430 -7.61 13.85 -11.70
C SER A 430 -7.97 12.36 -11.62
N GLU A 431 -7.05 11.54 -11.14
CA GLU A 431 -7.24 10.11 -10.99
C GLU A 431 -8.14 9.80 -9.78
N PHE A 432 -7.91 10.44 -8.64
CA PHE A 432 -8.81 10.38 -7.49
C PHE A 432 -10.26 10.75 -7.85
N SER A 433 -10.44 11.81 -8.62
CA SER A 433 -11.76 12.24 -9.06
C SER A 433 -12.43 11.21 -9.98
N LYS A 434 -11.70 10.67 -10.98
CA LYS A 434 -12.25 9.73 -11.97
C LYS A 434 -12.58 8.36 -11.36
N ILE A 435 -11.72 7.82 -10.49
CA ILE A 435 -11.85 6.45 -9.97
C ILE A 435 -12.74 6.41 -8.73
N TYR A 436 -12.54 7.34 -7.79
CA TYR A 436 -13.18 7.32 -6.48
C TYR A 436 -14.18 8.46 -6.27
N ASN A 437 -14.30 9.40 -7.21
CA ASN A 437 -15.06 10.64 -7.07
C ASN A 437 -14.66 11.44 -5.82
N LEU A 438 -13.35 11.49 -5.54
CA LEU A 438 -12.77 12.24 -4.44
C LEU A 438 -12.07 13.49 -4.95
N ASP A 439 -12.45 14.64 -4.40
CA ASP A 439 -11.73 15.90 -4.62
C ASP A 439 -10.53 16.01 -3.69
N VAL A 440 -9.43 16.57 -4.17
CA VAL A 440 -8.27 16.94 -3.36
C VAL A 440 -8.39 18.39 -2.90
N VAL A 441 -8.12 18.61 -1.61
CA VAL A 441 -8.06 19.93 -1.00
C VAL A 441 -6.67 20.10 -0.37
N ALA A 442 -5.87 21.00 -0.92
CA ALA A 442 -4.58 21.36 -0.34
C ALA A 442 -4.79 22.32 0.83
N ILE A 443 -4.53 21.82 2.03
CA ILE A 443 -4.69 22.56 3.28
C ILE A 443 -3.46 23.43 3.50
N PRO A 444 -3.62 24.73 3.83
CA PRO A 444 -2.49 25.60 4.11
C PRO A 444 -1.71 25.13 5.36
N THR A 445 -0.41 25.36 5.37
CA THR A 445 0.43 25.06 6.53
C THR A 445 0.13 26.01 7.69
N ASN A 446 0.23 25.50 8.93
CA ASN A 446 0.00 26.31 10.13
C ASN A 446 1.00 27.47 10.27
N ARG A 447 2.25 27.25 9.86
CA ARG A 447 3.30 28.27 9.81
C ARG A 447 3.92 28.30 8.42
N GLY A 448 4.43 29.46 8.01
CA GLY A 448 5.16 29.60 6.76
C GLY A 448 6.30 28.59 6.66
N ASN A 449 6.47 28.01 5.48
CA ASN A 449 7.53 27.04 5.24
C ASN A 449 8.91 27.71 5.38
N GLN A 450 9.75 27.20 6.26
CA GLN A 450 11.12 27.64 6.47
C GLN A 450 12.13 26.66 5.84
N ARG A 451 11.69 25.53 5.31
CA ARG A 451 12.54 24.53 4.67
C ARG A 451 13.11 25.08 3.37
N ILE A 452 14.40 24.92 3.20
CA ILE A 452 15.12 25.23 1.97
C ILE A 452 15.44 23.90 1.31
N ASP A 453 14.92 23.69 0.11
CA ASP A 453 15.22 22.52 -0.71
C ASP A 453 16.41 22.86 -1.61
N TYR A 454 17.52 22.16 -1.40
CA TYR A 454 18.70 22.28 -2.27
C TYR A 454 18.54 21.40 -3.50
N PRO A 455 19.13 21.79 -4.66
CA PRO A 455 19.10 20.95 -5.84
C PRO A 455 19.85 19.65 -5.63
N ASP A 456 19.47 18.62 -6.39
CA ASP A 456 20.14 17.33 -6.37
C ASP A 456 21.60 17.41 -6.74
N ILE A 457 22.46 16.65 -6.04
CA ILE A 457 23.89 16.55 -6.33
C ILE A 457 24.17 15.18 -6.94
N ILE A 458 24.68 15.19 -8.16
CA ILE A 458 24.99 13.96 -8.92
C ILE A 458 26.47 13.61 -8.74
N TYR A 459 26.72 12.36 -8.34
CA TYR A 459 28.07 11.83 -8.13
C TYR A 459 28.45 10.82 -9.22
N LYS A 460 29.75 10.75 -9.52
CA LYS A 460 30.29 9.85 -10.55
C LYS A 460 30.09 8.35 -10.19
N ASN A 461 30.11 8.02 -8.89
CA ASN A 461 29.92 6.66 -8.39
C ASN A 461 29.37 6.69 -6.95
N GLU A 462 28.82 5.55 -6.51
CA GLU A 462 28.21 5.41 -5.18
C GLU A 462 29.19 5.67 -4.04
N ARG A 463 30.45 5.27 -4.17
CA ARG A 463 31.46 5.51 -3.12
C ARG A 463 31.63 7.01 -2.85
N MET A 464 31.72 7.84 -3.89
CA MET A 464 31.83 9.31 -3.72
C MET A 464 30.54 9.89 -3.11
N LYS A 465 29.38 9.34 -3.45
CA LYS A 465 28.09 9.73 -2.86
C LYS A 465 28.09 9.47 -1.36
N TYR A 466 28.41 8.25 -0.90
CA TYR A 466 28.40 7.91 0.53
C TYR A 466 29.41 8.73 1.33
N ILE A 467 30.53 9.03 0.74
CA ILE A 467 31.54 9.92 1.30
C ILE A 467 30.95 11.30 1.58
N ALA A 468 30.31 11.90 0.58
CA ALA A 468 29.71 13.23 0.74
C ALA A 468 28.54 13.21 1.74
N VAL A 469 27.78 12.12 1.79
CA VAL A 469 26.70 11.93 2.81
C VAL A 469 27.29 11.92 4.21
N VAL A 470 28.37 11.17 4.45
CA VAL A 470 29.05 11.11 5.75
C VAL A 470 29.62 12.48 6.14
N GLU A 471 30.22 13.21 5.19
CA GLU A 471 30.71 14.57 5.45
C GLU A 471 29.59 15.50 5.89
N GLU A 472 28.47 15.53 5.18
CA GLU A 472 27.32 16.37 5.50
C GLU A 472 26.74 16.02 6.88
N ILE A 473 26.69 14.72 7.22
CA ILE A 473 26.25 14.28 8.55
C ILE A 473 27.18 14.83 9.64
N VAL A 474 28.49 14.70 9.46
CA VAL A 474 29.48 15.17 10.43
C VAL A 474 29.42 16.68 10.56
N ASP A 475 29.36 17.42 9.46
CA ASP A 475 29.28 18.90 9.47
C ASP A 475 28.02 19.38 10.20
N MET A 476 26.86 18.74 9.93
CA MET A 476 25.62 19.10 10.62
C MET A 476 25.66 18.73 12.11
N HIS A 477 26.24 17.57 12.46
CA HIS A 477 26.41 17.16 13.85
C HIS A 477 27.27 18.14 14.63
N GLN A 478 28.39 18.60 14.05
CA GLN A 478 29.25 19.64 14.68
C GLN A 478 28.52 20.97 14.93
N LEU A 479 27.55 21.30 14.08
CA LEU A 479 26.68 22.44 14.24
C LEU A 479 25.55 22.21 15.27
N GLY A 480 25.50 21.03 15.91
CA GLY A 480 24.44 20.66 16.85
C GLY A 480 23.07 20.45 16.19
N ARG A 481 23.03 20.17 14.89
CA ARG A 481 21.79 19.94 14.13
C ARG A 481 21.48 18.46 14.02
N PRO A 482 20.25 18.01 14.28
CA PRO A 482 19.84 16.64 14.00
C PRO A 482 19.77 16.41 12.49
N VAL A 483 20.18 15.22 12.04
CA VAL A 483 20.19 14.83 10.62
C VAL A 483 19.31 13.61 10.43
N LEU A 484 18.37 13.68 9.48
CA LEU A 484 17.60 12.53 9.02
C LEU A 484 18.19 12.02 7.69
N VAL A 485 18.68 10.79 7.71
CA VAL A 485 19.28 10.14 6.53
C VAL A 485 18.30 9.13 5.97
N GLY A 486 17.82 9.35 4.75
CA GLY A 486 16.98 8.41 4.00
C GLY A 486 17.82 7.59 3.02
N THR A 487 17.55 6.27 2.96
CA THR A 487 18.19 5.36 2.01
C THR A 487 17.13 4.52 1.30
N VAL A 488 17.48 3.96 0.14
CA VAL A 488 16.57 3.14 -0.67
C VAL A 488 16.48 1.68 -0.20
N SER A 489 17.36 1.23 0.70
CA SER A 489 17.33 -0.12 1.27
C SER A 489 17.98 -0.17 2.64
N ILE A 490 17.69 -1.25 3.38
CA ILE A 490 18.23 -1.49 4.73
C ILE A 490 19.76 -1.64 4.64
N GLU A 491 20.27 -2.41 3.67
CA GLU A 491 21.72 -2.65 3.51
C GLU A 491 22.48 -1.33 3.30
N LYS A 492 21.87 -0.36 2.58
CA LYS A 492 22.47 0.96 2.37
C LYS A 492 22.43 1.81 3.63
N SER A 493 21.43 1.64 4.48
CA SER A 493 21.36 2.28 5.79
C SER A 493 22.44 1.73 6.73
N GLU A 494 22.56 0.39 6.79
CA GLU A 494 23.59 -0.30 7.57
C GLU A 494 25.01 0.09 7.12
N LEU A 495 25.23 0.24 5.81
CA LEU A 495 26.51 0.70 5.27
C LEU A 495 26.88 2.09 5.79
N ILE A 496 25.94 3.03 5.82
CA ILE A 496 26.18 4.38 6.35
C ILE A 496 26.45 4.33 7.86
N ASP A 497 25.67 3.54 8.61
CA ASP A 497 25.89 3.32 10.04
C ASP A 497 27.28 2.71 10.31
N GLU A 498 27.68 1.73 9.51
CA GLU A 498 29.01 1.11 9.60
C GLU A 498 30.15 2.11 9.31
N LEU A 499 29.95 3.01 8.34
CA LEU A 499 30.91 4.08 8.01
C LEU A 499 31.03 5.09 9.17
N LEU A 500 29.95 5.39 9.86
CA LEU A 500 29.92 6.33 10.98
C LEU A 500 30.43 5.70 12.28
N SER A 501 30.14 4.41 12.52
CA SER A 501 30.40 3.71 13.79
C SER A 501 31.78 3.06 13.87
N LYS A 502 32.44 2.76 12.74
CA LYS A 502 33.74 2.08 12.72
C LYS A 502 34.88 3.05 12.38
N PRO A 503 35.70 3.44 13.38
CA PRO A 503 36.81 4.39 13.18
C PRO A 503 37.80 3.99 12.08
N GLN A 504 38.01 2.67 11.90
CA GLN A 504 38.91 2.18 10.84
C GLN A 504 38.38 2.48 9.43
N LYS A 505 37.09 2.31 9.18
CA LYS A 505 36.48 2.62 7.88
C LYS A 505 36.45 4.12 7.63
N MET A 506 36.21 4.93 8.66
CA MET A 506 36.32 6.37 8.58
C MET A 506 37.77 6.79 8.27
N GLY A 507 38.76 6.16 8.90
CA GLY A 507 40.17 6.38 8.62
C GLY A 507 40.57 6.06 7.18
N GLU A 508 40.15 4.91 6.64
CA GLU A 508 40.36 4.54 5.23
C GLU A 508 39.74 5.56 4.28
N TYR A 509 38.57 6.07 4.63
CA TYR A 509 37.88 7.10 3.89
C TYR A 509 38.64 8.43 3.88
N LEU A 510 39.07 8.91 5.05
CA LEU A 510 39.85 10.13 5.19
C LEU A 510 41.18 10.04 4.43
N ILE A 511 41.86 8.88 4.49
CA ILE A 511 43.07 8.62 3.71
C ILE A 511 42.80 8.69 2.20
N TRP A 512 41.70 8.12 1.74
CA TRP A 512 41.31 8.21 0.34
C TRP A 512 41.04 9.65 -0.08
N LYS A 513 40.31 10.42 0.75
CA LYS A 513 40.01 11.84 0.51
C LYS A 513 41.30 12.67 0.43
N ILE A 514 42.23 12.47 1.35
CA ILE A 514 43.51 13.19 1.36
C ILE A 514 44.33 12.86 0.14
N LYS A 515 44.38 11.59 -0.28
CA LYS A 515 45.07 11.19 -1.55
C LYS A 515 44.47 11.82 -2.79
N ASN A 516 43.20 12.20 -2.75
CA ASN A 516 42.49 12.83 -3.87
C ASN A 516 42.21 14.33 -3.63
N ILE A 517 42.83 14.93 -2.62
CA ILE A 517 42.57 16.31 -2.20
C ILE A 517 42.81 17.34 -3.29
N ASP A 518 43.80 17.12 -4.18
CA ASP A 518 44.09 18.02 -5.28
C ASP A 518 42.91 18.19 -6.25
N THR A 519 42.06 17.15 -6.36
CA THR A 519 40.85 17.16 -7.16
C THR A 519 39.73 17.94 -6.49
N HIS A 520 39.70 17.93 -5.13
CA HIS A 520 38.66 18.58 -4.32
C HIS A 520 39.02 20.02 -3.89
N MET A 521 40.34 20.36 -3.86
CA MET A 521 40.81 21.68 -3.43
C MET A 521 40.34 22.84 -4.31
N LYS A 522 40.20 22.62 -5.59
CA LYS A 522 39.68 23.64 -6.52
C LYS A 522 38.24 24.07 -6.17
N ALA A 523 37.54 23.25 -5.40
CA ALA A 523 36.16 23.52 -5.00
C ALA A 523 35.99 24.25 -3.64
N ARG A 524 36.97 24.18 -2.71
CA ARG A 524 36.80 24.67 -1.34
C ARG A 524 37.80 25.77 -0.84
N ASN A 525 38.68 26.31 -1.66
CA ASN A 525 39.64 27.37 -1.33
C ASN A 525 40.49 27.14 -0.04
N LEU A 526 40.89 25.90 0.23
CA LEU A 526 41.76 25.59 1.37
C LEU A 526 43.21 26.00 1.10
N SER A 527 43.93 26.49 2.13
CA SER A 527 45.32 26.88 1.98
C SER A 527 46.27 25.69 1.78
N GLY A 528 47.33 25.86 0.99
CA GLY A 528 48.31 24.81 0.74
C GLY A 528 49.01 24.27 2.00
N GLU A 529 49.17 25.08 3.04
CA GLU A 529 49.79 24.70 4.32
C GLU A 529 48.92 23.73 5.14
N THR A 530 47.59 23.93 5.15
CA THR A 530 46.63 23.02 5.82
C THR A 530 46.66 21.65 5.23
N ILE A 531 46.85 21.53 3.94
CA ILE A 531 46.89 20.27 3.19
C ILE A 531 48.18 19.50 3.41
N GLU A 532 49.31 20.21 3.44
CA GLU A 532 50.63 19.62 3.74
C GLU A 532 50.65 19.08 5.20
N GLY A 533 49.99 19.78 6.12
CA GLY A 533 49.81 19.36 7.50
C GLY A 533 49.00 18.06 7.59
N LEU A 534 47.88 17.98 6.88
CA LEU A 534 47.03 16.78 6.82
C LEU A 534 47.73 15.60 6.15
N ARG A 535 48.47 15.81 5.06
CA ARG A 535 49.27 14.75 4.39
C ARG A 535 50.30 14.13 5.35
N LYS A 536 51.00 14.93 6.14
CA LYS A 536 52.00 14.44 7.13
C LYS A 536 51.41 13.59 8.24
N VAL A 537 50.20 13.93 8.69
CA VAL A 537 49.50 13.19 9.75
C VAL A 537 49.11 11.80 9.27
N PHE A 538 48.80 11.62 7.96
CA PHE A 538 48.26 10.37 7.39
C PHE A 538 49.26 9.59 6.53
N GLU A 539 50.53 9.92 6.52
CA GLU A 539 51.56 9.17 5.76
C GLU A 539 51.78 7.73 6.26
N ARG A 540 51.29 7.40 7.49
CA ARG A 540 51.43 6.05 8.08
C ARG A 540 50.07 5.52 8.59
N PRO A 541 49.28 4.87 7.76
CA PRO A 541 47.91 4.46 8.11
C PRO A 541 47.78 3.55 9.34
N GLY A 542 48.80 2.79 9.71
CA GLY A 542 48.81 1.88 10.86
C GLY A 542 49.05 2.53 12.23
N GLN A 543 49.29 3.84 12.29
CA GLN A 543 49.57 4.60 13.50
C GLN A 543 48.64 5.79 13.70
N ILE A 544 47.45 5.77 13.15
CA ILE A 544 46.46 6.85 13.31
C ILE A 544 45.94 6.81 14.75
N ASP A 545 46.25 7.85 15.49
CA ASP A 545 45.70 8.10 16.82
C ASP A 545 44.25 8.57 16.65
N ILE A 546 43.32 7.76 17.14
CA ILE A 546 41.88 8.03 17.00
C ILE A 546 41.48 9.37 17.66
N ASP A 547 42.17 9.75 18.74
CA ASP A 547 41.92 11.02 19.42
C ASP A 547 42.32 12.23 18.57
N LYS A 548 43.30 12.10 17.68
CA LYS A 548 43.70 13.13 16.71
C LYS A 548 42.82 13.18 15.45
N LEU A 549 41.97 12.18 15.22
CA LEU A 549 40.98 12.21 14.16
C LEU A 549 39.72 13.03 14.54
N GLN A 550 39.53 13.27 15.84
CA GLN A 550 38.42 14.09 16.36
C GLN A 550 38.73 15.58 16.37
N GLU A 551 40.02 15.99 16.36
CA GLU A 551 40.45 17.37 16.14
C GLU A 551 40.47 17.70 14.61
#